data_62b1d7504e84592ab403d9c0e63b87bc
#
_entry.id   62b1d7504e84592ab403d9c0e63b87bc
#
_cell.length_a   1.000
_cell.length_b   1.000
_cell.length_c   1.000
_cell.angle_alpha   90.00
_cell.angle_beta   90.00
_cell.angle_gamma   90.00
#
_symmetry.space_group_name_H-M   'P 1'
#
loop_
_entity.id
_entity.type
_entity.pdbx_description
1 polymer ?
#
loop_
_entity_poly.entity_id
_entity_poly.type
_entity_poly.pdbx_seq_one_letter_code
_entity_poly.pdbx_strand_id
1 'polypeptide(L)'
;METAAPLAIRLILALVLSRRCFTDVQVRSGEALAVRGPRGYEDAEGGTLQPADVEALAAWIDPQWQARLAAGQGQFDAALTLGEHSRLRCNVFLCGPGQRLAVTVRWLPFRVPAPETLGLPRALLAQVETLQRGLILVAGPTGAGKTTTQAALLEYINQRHAAHILTIEQPIEYLLSPGRGVVTQREIPTHLPGFAQGLEAARRQRPDVLMIGECRDRATVDTMLLAADAGHLVIGTLHARSGEEACQTLLSFYGGDELQQRRTLLAAVLRCIDCQVLSPSADGRRLVLSCELVINTPAVAAVLRQGKLSQLENAVTTAGTWQDGAVLLNAALAERVKRDELRYEDALRDTYHPEGLQRLLAS
;
A
#
# COMPACT_ATOMS: atom_id res chain seq x y z
N MET A 1 12.47 31.71 28.06
CA MET A 1 12.00 32.20 26.74
C MET A 1 11.97 31.00 25.80
N GLU A 2 10.84 30.34 25.73
CA GLU A 2 10.61 29.32 24.66
C GLU A 2 10.62 30.08 23.34
N THR A 3 11.67 29.97 22.57
CA THR A 3 11.69 30.42 21.19
C THR A 3 10.64 29.61 20.46
N ALA A 4 9.58 30.25 19.99
CA ALA A 4 8.52 29.60 19.26
C ALA A 4 9.14 28.80 18.10
N ALA A 5 8.80 27.49 18.01
CA ALA A 5 9.31 26.63 16.95
C ALA A 5 9.11 27.27 15.56
N PRO A 6 10.04 27.08 14.61
CA PRO A 6 9.94 27.62 13.25
C PRO A 6 8.58 27.34 12.60
N LEU A 7 8.12 28.26 11.75
CA LEU A 7 6.76 28.21 11.20
C LEU A 7 6.44 26.89 10.50
N ALA A 8 7.34 26.39 9.65
CA ALA A 8 7.14 25.12 8.94
C ALA A 8 6.93 23.94 9.90
N ILE A 9 7.71 23.85 10.98
CA ILE A 9 7.59 22.79 11.99
C ILE A 9 6.24 22.89 12.71
N ARG A 10 5.84 24.11 13.13
CA ARG A 10 4.54 24.31 13.81
C ARG A 10 3.36 23.91 12.95
N LEU A 11 3.38 24.26 11.65
CA LEU A 11 2.31 23.91 10.73
C LEU A 11 2.23 22.39 10.50
N ILE A 12 3.37 21.71 10.34
CA ILE A 12 3.40 20.25 10.20
C ILE A 12 2.86 19.57 11.46
N LEU A 13 3.30 20.02 12.64
CA LEU A 13 2.81 19.45 13.90
C LEU A 13 1.31 19.70 14.09
N ALA A 14 0.80 20.89 13.74
CA ALA A 14 -0.61 21.19 13.78
C ALA A 14 -1.43 20.29 12.84
N LEU A 15 -0.94 20.03 11.63
CA LEU A 15 -1.58 19.11 10.69
C LEU A 15 -1.65 17.67 11.24
N VAL A 16 -0.54 17.15 11.77
CA VAL A 16 -0.49 15.81 12.38
C VAL A 16 -1.48 15.68 13.55
N LEU A 17 -1.61 16.74 14.36
CA LEU A 17 -2.52 16.76 15.51
C LEU A 17 -3.99 16.97 15.12
N SER A 18 -4.27 17.59 13.97
CA SER A 18 -5.63 17.97 13.56
C SER A 18 -6.53 16.79 13.19
N ARG A 19 -5.96 15.56 13.06
CA ARG A 19 -6.65 14.36 12.54
C ARG A 19 -7.27 14.55 11.14
N ARG A 20 -6.86 15.59 10.41
CA ARG A 20 -7.27 15.80 9.02
C ARG A 20 -6.70 14.70 8.16
N CYS A 21 -7.46 14.21 7.18
CA CYS A 21 -6.96 13.25 6.21
C CYS A 21 -6.02 13.96 5.23
N PHE A 22 -4.73 13.65 5.29
CA PHE A 22 -3.73 14.11 4.33
C PHE A 22 -2.67 13.03 4.13
N THR A 23 -1.94 13.10 3.03
CA THR A 23 -0.87 12.14 2.71
C THR A 23 0.50 12.79 2.69
N ASP A 24 0.63 13.90 1.98
CA ASP A 24 1.92 14.55 1.75
C ASP A 24 1.81 16.05 2.04
N VAL A 25 2.92 16.62 2.48
CA VAL A 25 3.09 18.05 2.67
C VAL A 25 4.30 18.50 1.85
N GLN A 26 4.12 19.53 1.03
CA GLN A 26 5.19 20.18 0.29
C GLN A 26 5.59 21.48 0.98
N VAL A 27 6.86 21.62 1.29
CA VAL A 27 7.46 22.76 1.96
C VAL A 27 8.48 23.39 1.04
N ARG A 28 8.23 24.64 0.63
CA ARG A 28 9.10 25.39 -0.29
C ARG A 28 9.27 26.82 0.18
N SER A 29 10.47 27.35 0.01
CA SER A 29 10.74 28.76 0.29
C SER A 29 9.98 29.68 -0.67
N GLY A 30 9.33 30.71 -0.15
CA GLY A 30 8.56 31.69 -0.90
C GLY A 30 7.12 31.26 -1.22
N GLU A 31 6.68 30.10 -0.75
CA GLU A 31 5.34 29.55 -0.99
C GLU A 31 4.62 29.26 0.34
N ALA A 32 3.29 29.13 0.29
CA ALA A 32 2.55 28.57 1.40
C ALA A 32 2.85 27.07 1.52
N LEU A 33 2.63 26.50 2.68
CA LEU A 33 2.74 25.05 2.88
C LEU A 33 1.60 24.36 2.17
N ALA A 34 1.92 23.52 1.16
CA ALA A 34 0.91 22.82 0.38
C ALA A 34 0.65 21.42 0.94
N VAL A 35 -0.63 21.09 1.21
CA VAL A 35 -1.07 19.85 1.83
C VAL A 35 -1.87 19.03 0.83
N ARG A 36 -1.52 17.77 0.65
CA ARG A 36 -2.26 16.84 -0.22
C ARG A 36 -3.36 16.14 0.57
N GLY A 37 -4.57 16.66 0.43
CA GLY A 37 -5.79 16.03 0.92
C GLY A 37 -6.40 15.06 -0.10
N PRO A 38 -7.58 14.49 0.21
CA PRO A 38 -8.28 13.54 -0.68
C PRO A 38 -8.59 14.09 -2.08
N ARG A 39 -8.76 15.42 -2.21
CA ARG A 39 -9.09 16.08 -3.49
C ARG A 39 -7.91 16.74 -4.20
N GLY A 40 -6.70 16.57 -3.70
CA GLY A 40 -5.48 17.15 -4.26
C GLY A 40 -4.76 18.09 -3.30
N TYR A 41 -3.88 18.92 -3.87
CA TYR A 41 -3.12 19.88 -3.08
C TYR A 41 -3.95 21.14 -2.79
N GLU A 42 -3.84 21.63 -1.58
CA GLU A 42 -4.39 22.87 -1.09
C GLU A 42 -3.38 23.56 -0.18
N ASP A 43 -3.41 24.90 -0.16
CA ASP A 43 -2.54 25.67 0.71
C ASP A 43 -3.03 25.60 2.16
N ALA A 44 -2.11 25.34 3.08
CA ALA A 44 -2.41 25.42 4.51
C ALA A 44 -2.50 26.90 4.93
N GLU A 45 -3.42 27.18 5.83
CA GLU A 45 -3.46 28.48 6.52
C GLU A 45 -2.19 28.67 7.34
N GLY A 46 -1.54 29.83 7.26
CA GLY A 46 -0.35 30.13 8.06
C GLY A 46 0.68 31.03 7.39
N GLY A 47 0.44 31.38 6.11
CA GLY A 47 1.28 32.34 5.37
C GLY A 47 2.44 31.70 4.61
N THR A 48 3.23 32.55 3.98
CA THR A 48 4.37 32.20 3.13
C THR A 48 5.61 31.85 3.96
N LEU A 49 6.23 30.73 3.65
CA LEU A 49 7.43 30.24 4.32
C LEU A 49 8.68 31.00 3.84
N GLN A 50 9.52 31.41 4.77
CA GLN A 50 10.78 32.04 4.44
C GLN A 50 11.89 30.97 4.28
N PRO A 51 13.02 31.30 3.60
CA PRO A 51 14.15 30.35 3.49
C PRO A 51 14.57 29.76 4.83
N ALA A 52 14.64 30.60 5.87
CA ALA A 52 15.01 30.19 7.22
C ALA A 52 14.02 29.15 7.85
N ASP A 53 12.74 29.18 7.48
CA ASP A 53 11.76 28.18 7.95
C ASP A 53 12.03 26.80 7.35
N VAL A 54 12.41 26.75 6.07
CA VAL A 54 12.72 25.50 5.36
C VAL A 54 14.06 24.93 5.82
N GLU A 55 15.07 25.78 6.03
CA GLU A 55 16.38 25.39 6.58
C GLU A 55 16.23 24.84 8.01
N ALA A 56 15.41 25.49 8.83
CA ALA A 56 15.14 25.03 10.19
C ALA A 56 14.39 23.69 10.20
N LEU A 57 13.48 23.46 9.24
CA LEU A 57 12.84 22.16 9.05
C LEU A 57 13.86 21.09 8.64
N ALA A 58 14.74 21.38 7.69
CA ALA A 58 15.79 20.45 7.28
C ALA A 58 16.74 20.10 8.44
N ALA A 59 17.12 21.09 9.24
CA ALA A 59 17.95 20.90 10.45
C ALA A 59 17.23 20.09 11.55
N TRP A 60 15.90 20.24 11.66
CA TRP A 60 15.09 19.44 12.59
C TRP A 60 14.95 17.99 12.14
N ILE A 61 14.89 17.75 10.82
CA ILE A 61 14.86 16.41 10.22
C ILE A 61 16.23 15.73 10.40
N ASP A 62 17.31 16.44 10.10
CA ASP A 62 18.66 15.94 10.26
C ASP A 62 19.65 17.10 10.54
N PRO A 63 20.29 17.13 11.71
CA PRO A 63 21.28 18.17 12.03
C PRO A 63 22.44 18.27 11.02
N GLN A 64 22.75 17.21 10.30
CA GLN A 64 23.82 17.16 9.28
C GLN A 64 23.26 17.31 7.83
N TRP A 65 22.10 17.92 7.67
CA TRP A 65 21.37 17.99 6.40
C TRP A 65 22.19 18.55 5.24
N GLN A 66 23.05 19.56 5.47
CA GLN A 66 23.89 20.17 4.43
C GLN A 66 24.92 19.17 3.89
N ALA A 67 25.58 18.43 4.77
CA ALA A 67 26.55 17.41 4.39
C ALA A 67 25.87 16.25 3.66
N ARG A 68 24.70 15.82 4.13
CA ARG A 68 23.90 14.78 3.47
C ARG A 68 23.39 15.21 2.10
N LEU A 69 22.94 16.46 1.97
CA LEU A 69 22.47 17.02 0.70
C LEU A 69 23.60 17.06 -0.33
N ALA A 70 24.80 17.46 0.09
CA ALA A 70 25.99 17.47 -0.78
C ALA A 70 26.40 16.04 -1.20
N ALA A 71 26.44 15.10 -0.24
CA ALA A 71 26.77 13.70 -0.52
C ALA A 71 25.73 13.00 -1.39
N GLY A 72 24.46 13.38 -1.26
CA GLY A 72 23.32 12.84 -2.01
C GLY A 72 23.05 13.53 -3.35
N GLN A 73 23.99 14.29 -3.87
CA GLN A 73 23.85 15.03 -5.14
C GLN A 73 22.61 15.94 -5.18
N GLY A 74 22.32 16.63 -4.09
CA GLY A 74 21.20 17.58 -4.00
C GLY A 74 19.91 17.01 -3.45
N GLN A 75 19.91 15.78 -2.90
CA GLN A 75 18.77 15.20 -2.21
C GLN A 75 19.17 14.13 -1.18
N PHE A 76 18.29 13.90 -0.20
CA PHE A 76 18.37 12.75 0.70
C PHE A 76 17.01 12.42 1.32
N ASP A 77 16.83 11.14 1.67
CA ASP A 77 15.68 10.67 2.44
C ASP A 77 16.03 10.56 3.93
N ALA A 78 15.06 10.89 4.77
CA ALA A 78 15.14 10.73 6.22
C ALA A 78 13.79 10.32 6.80
N ALA A 79 13.81 9.75 8.00
CA ALA A 79 12.61 9.48 8.77
C ALA A 79 12.71 10.12 10.15
N LEU A 80 11.63 10.72 10.59
CA LEU A 80 11.52 11.38 11.88
C LEU A 80 10.36 10.78 12.67
N THR A 81 10.61 10.35 13.90
CA THR A 81 9.57 9.85 14.81
C THR A 81 9.07 10.98 15.69
N LEU A 82 7.76 11.20 15.71
CA LEU A 82 7.09 12.22 16.53
C LEU A 82 6.31 11.56 17.67
N GLY A 83 6.88 11.58 18.86
CA GLY A 83 6.30 10.93 20.03
C GLY A 83 6.12 9.41 19.79
N GLU A 84 5.09 8.83 20.42
CA GLU A 84 4.82 7.39 20.34
C GLU A 84 3.83 7.01 19.21
N HIS A 85 3.35 7.98 18.41
CA HIS A 85 2.17 7.77 17.58
C HIS A 85 2.29 8.27 16.13
N SER A 86 3.40 8.86 15.75
CA SER A 86 3.56 9.40 14.39
C SER A 86 4.98 9.29 13.89
N ARG A 87 5.14 8.92 12.63
CA ARG A 87 6.40 8.91 11.90
C ARG A 87 6.25 9.76 10.65
N LEU A 88 7.27 10.56 10.34
CA LEU A 88 7.34 11.33 9.10
C LEU A 88 8.44 10.72 8.22
N ARG A 89 8.13 10.46 6.98
CA ARG A 89 9.14 10.22 5.94
C ARG A 89 9.37 11.53 5.22
N CYS A 90 10.60 11.98 5.20
CA CYS A 90 11.01 13.25 4.64
C CYS A 90 11.98 13.03 3.48
N ASN A 91 11.73 13.70 2.36
CA ASN A 91 12.70 13.85 1.28
C ASN A 91 13.11 15.33 1.26
N VAL A 92 14.39 15.61 1.51
CA VAL A 92 14.99 16.95 1.45
C VAL A 92 15.75 17.07 0.15
N PHE A 93 15.47 18.11 -0.65
CA PHE A 93 16.04 18.25 -1.99
C PHE A 93 16.16 19.70 -2.46
N LEU A 94 17.02 19.91 -3.47
CA LEU A 94 17.15 21.19 -4.16
C LEU A 94 16.24 21.21 -5.39
N CYS A 95 15.58 22.34 -5.64
CA CYS A 95 14.72 22.50 -6.80
C CYS A 95 14.73 23.93 -7.37
N GLY A 96 14.28 24.06 -8.62
CA GLY A 96 14.10 25.33 -9.29
C GLY A 96 15.37 26.11 -9.61
N PRO A 97 15.23 27.29 -10.26
CA PRO A 97 16.35 28.18 -10.51
C PRO A 97 16.92 28.68 -9.17
N GLY A 98 18.28 28.61 -9.02
CA GLY A 98 18.98 29.01 -7.80
C GLY A 98 19.02 27.95 -6.70
N GLN A 99 18.68 26.69 -7.02
CA GLN A 99 18.80 25.55 -6.10
C GLN A 99 18.13 25.80 -4.74
N ARG A 100 16.85 26.15 -4.77
CA ARG A 100 16.07 26.39 -3.56
C ARG A 100 15.87 25.09 -2.78
N LEU A 101 16.02 25.17 -1.47
CA LEU A 101 15.73 24.06 -0.59
C LEU A 101 14.22 23.79 -0.53
N ALA A 102 13.86 22.52 -0.66
CA ALA A 102 12.50 22.03 -0.52
C ALA A 102 12.45 20.74 0.30
N VAL A 103 11.33 20.48 0.92
CA VAL A 103 11.09 19.26 1.70
C VAL A 103 9.72 18.72 1.37
N THR A 104 9.68 17.44 1.00
CA THR A 104 8.42 16.67 0.96
C THR A 104 8.32 15.86 2.24
N VAL A 105 7.22 16.02 2.96
CA VAL A 105 6.96 15.29 4.20
C VAL A 105 5.75 14.39 3.97
N ARG A 106 5.91 13.09 4.15
CA ARG A 106 4.81 12.11 4.18
C ARG A 106 4.55 11.71 5.61
N TRP A 107 3.31 11.88 6.05
CA TRP A 107 2.87 11.39 7.35
C TRP A 107 2.56 9.89 7.27
N LEU A 108 3.17 9.13 8.17
CA LEU A 108 2.93 7.71 8.34
C LEU A 108 2.26 7.51 9.70
N PRO A 109 1.00 7.04 9.74
CA PRO A 109 0.35 6.73 11.00
C PRO A 109 1.10 5.58 11.67
N PHE A 110 1.43 5.74 12.94
CA PHE A 110 2.20 4.76 13.70
C PHE A 110 1.39 3.50 14.03
N ARG A 111 0.08 3.68 14.23
CA ARG A 111 -0.84 2.58 14.54
C ARG A 111 -1.49 2.06 13.29
N VAL A 112 -1.46 0.74 13.15
CA VAL A 112 -2.22 0.04 12.11
C VAL A 112 -3.71 0.25 12.34
N PRO A 113 -4.47 0.76 11.36
CA PRO A 113 -5.92 0.86 11.47
C PRO A 113 -6.56 -0.54 11.57
N ALA A 114 -7.61 -0.67 12.37
CA ALA A 114 -8.36 -1.91 12.42
C ALA A 114 -8.98 -2.24 11.05
N PRO A 115 -8.89 -3.49 10.56
CA PRO A 115 -9.35 -3.87 9.22
C PRO A 115 -10.81 -3.48 8.96
N GLU A 116 -11.65 -3.55 9.98
CA GLU A 116 -13.07 -3.22 9.92
C GLU A 116 -13.31 -1.73 9.61
N THR A 117 -12.37 -0.86 10.02
CA THR A 117 -12.46 0.60 9.79
C THR A 117 -12.00 1.00 8.40
N LEU A 118 -11.26 0.14 7.71
CA LEU A 118 -10.75 0.38 6.36
C LEU A 118 -11.77 0.07 5.27
N GLY A 119 -12.87 -0.63 5.60
CA GLY A 119 -13.85 -1.08 4.62
C GLY A 119 -13.37 -2.26 3.77
N LEU A 120 -12.42 -3.06 4.29
CA LEU A 120 -11.97 -4.28 3.65
C LEU A 120 -13.09 -5.32 3.55
N PRO A 121 -13.18 -6.10 2.45
CA PRO A 121 -14.14 -7.19 2.34
C PRO A 121 -13.94 -8.23 3.44
N ARG A 122 -15.04 -8.68 4.06
CA ARG A 122 -14.99 -9.78 5.04
C ARG A 122 -14.37 -11.05 4.46
N ALA A 123 -14.60 -11.31 3.18
CA ALA A 123 -14.03 -12.45 2.48
C ALA A 123 -12.50 -12.38 2.39
N LEU A 124 -11.90 -11.19 2.31
CA LEU A 124 -10.45 -11.02 2.37
C LEU A 124 -9.92 -11.36 3.78
N LEU A 125 -10.60 -10.93 4.85
CA LEU A 125 -10.24 -11.28 6.22
C LEU A 125 -10.34 -12.79 6.46
N ALA A 126 -11.36 -13.44 5.91
CA ALA A 126 -11.51 -14.89 5.98
C ALA A 126 -10.33 -15.66 5.35
N GLN A 127 -9.63 -15.05 4.36
CA GLN A 127 -8.45 -15.67 3.77
C GLN A 127 -7.25 -15.76 4.73
N VAL A 128 -7.18 -14.92 5.75
CA VAL A 128 -6.08 -14.90 6.71
C VAL A 128 -6.46 -15.54 8.06
N GLU A 129 -7.74 -15.77 8.31
CA GLU A 129 -8.25 -16.22 9.61
C GLU A 129 -7.77 -17.62 9.99
N THR A 130 -7.52 -18.49 9.02
CA THR A 130 -7.11 -19.88 9.25
C THR A 130 -5.62 -20.14 9.09
N LEU A 131 -4.81 -19.13 8.81
CA LEU A 131 -3.37 -19.21 8.51
C LEU A 131 -3.00 -20.30 7.50
N GLN A 132 -3.92 -20.64 6.59
CA GLN A 132 -3.62 -21.62 5.57
C GLN A 132 -2.54 -21.07 4.63
N ARG A 133 -1.61 -21.96 4.26
CA ARG A 133 -0.57 -21.67 3.25
C ARG A 133 -1.16 -21.12 1.95
N GLY A 134 -0.37 -20.38 1.23
CA GLY A 134 -0.71 -19.86 -0.09
C GLY A 134 -0.36 -18.39 -0.24
N LEU A 135 -0.74 -17.82 -1.36
CA LEU A 135 -0.40 -16.47 -1.76
C LEU A 135 -1.63 -15.56 -1.76
N ILE A 136 -1.54 -14.47 -1.05
CA ILE A 136 -2.47 -13.33 -1.11
C ILE A 136 -1.74 -12.17 -1.78
N LEU A 137 -2.36 -11.59 -2.81
CA LEU A 137 -1.84 -10.42 -3.49
C LEU A 137 -2.70 -9.20 -3.18
N VAL A 138 -2.06 -8.12 -2.77
CA VAL A 138 -2.68 -6.81 -2.63
C VAL A 138 -2.15 -5.92 -3.75
N ALA A 139 -3.01 -5.54 -4.68
CA ALA A 139 -2.64 -4.81 -5.88
C ALA A 139 -3.32 -3.43 -5.93
N GLY A 140 -2.84 -2.56 -6.79
CA GLY A 140 -3.40 -1.23 -7.00
C GLY A 140 -2.33 -0.20 -7.38
N PRO A 141 -2.74 0.98 -7.83
CA PRO A 141 -1.81 2.08 -8.14
C PRO A 141 -1.07 2.57 -6.88
N THR A 142 -0.10 3.45 -7.08
CA THR A 142 0.56 4.14 -5.98
C THR A 142 -0.47 4.96 -5.18
N GLY A 143 -0.46 4.84 -3.87
CA GLY A 143 -1.41 5.53 -2.99
C GLY A 143 -2.75 4.81 -2.83
N ALA A 144 -2.94 3.61 -3.39
CA ALA A 144 -4.18 2.83 -3.23
C ALA A 144 -4.38 2.21 -1.83
N GLY A 145 -3.46 2.40 -0.90
CA GLY A 145 -3.58 1.88 0.47
C GLY A 145 -3.05 0.45 0.65
N LYS A 146 -2.28 -0.10 -0.31
CA LYS A 146 -1.74 -1.47 -0.24
C LYS A 146 -0.98 -1.78 1.05
N THR A 147 -0.05 -0.92 1.44
CA THR A 147 0.75 -1.08 2.68
C THR A 147 -0.16 -1.06 3.92
N THR A 148 -1.17 -0.19 3.93
CA THR A 148 -2.14 -0.10 5.02
C THR A 148 -2.95 -1.40 5.13
N THR A 149 -3.41 -1.95 4.01
CA THR A 149 -4.12 -3.23 3.97
C THR A 149 -3.23 -4.38 4.42
N GLN A 150 -1.99 -4.48 3.93
CA GLN A 150 -1.04 -5.50 4.39
C GLN A 150 -0.82 -5.41 5.90
N ALA A 151 -0.54 -4.21 6.42
CA ALA A 151 -0.35 -4.00 7.85
C ALA A 151 -1.59 -4.41 8.65
N ALA A 152 -2.80 -4.05 8.19
CA ALA A 152 -4.06 -4.41 8.84
C ALA A 152 -4.30 -5.93 8.85
N LEU A 153 -4.00 -6.63 7.76
CA LEU A 153 -4.08 -8.09 7.70
C LEU A 153 -3.08 -8.75 8.66
N LEU A 154 -1.84 -8.24 8.72
CA LEU A 154 -0.82 -8.75 9.63
C LEU A 154 -1.17 -8.49 11.09
N GLU A 155 -1.66 -7.29 11.42
CA GLU A 155 -2.14 -6.96 12.76
C GLU A 155 -3.30 -7.86 13.17
N TYR A 156 -4.25 -8.11 12.25
CA TYR A 156 -5.37 -9.03 12.46
C TYR A 156 -4.89 -10.44 12.81
N ILE A 157 -3.90 -10.96 12.07
CA ILE A 157 -3.26 -12.25 12.34
C ILE A 157 -2.56 -12.23 13.69
N ASN A 158 -1.72 -11.21 13.94
CA ASN A 158 -0.89 -11.10 15.13
C ASN A 158 -1.72 -11.08 16.44
N GLN A 159 -2.90 -10.47 16.41
CA GLN A 159 -3.78 -10.41 17.58
C GLN A 159 -4.54 -11.72 17.83
N ARG A 160 -4.68 -12.59 16.83
CA ARG A 160 -5.49 -13.82 16.90
C ARG A 160 -4.66 -15.10 17.00
N HIS A 161 -3.45 -15.11 16.42
CA HIS A 161 -2.65 -16.31 16.27
C HIS A 161 -1.27 -16.18 16.92
N ALA A 162 -0.80 -17.25 17.53
CA ALA A 162 0.57 -17.37 18.03
C ALA A 162 1.53 -17.76 16.87
N ALA A 163 1.60 -16.90 15.86
CA ALA A 163 2.34 -17.13 14.62
C ALA A 163 3.61 -16.27 14.55
N HIS A 164 4.64 -16.75 13.86
CA HIS A 164 5.81 -15.94 13.52
C HIS A 164 5.53 -15.20 12.22
N ILE A 165 5.39 -13.89 12.32
CA ILE A 165 5.19 -12.96 11.18
C ILE A 165 6.54 -12.33 10.85
N LEU A 166 6.99 -12.51 9.62
CA LEU A 166 8.20 -11.86 9.11
C LEU A 166 7.83 -10.94 7.95
N THR A 167 8.29 -9.68 8.01
CA THR A 167 8.09 -8.72 6.93
C THR A 167 9.42 -8.31 6.29
N ILE A 168 9.38 -8.02 4.98
CA ILE A 168 10.49 -7.44 4.22
C ILE A 168 9.95 -6.21 3.51
N GLU A 169 10.43 -5.02 3.90
CA GLU A 169 9.83 -3.72 3.54
C GLU A 169 10.89 -2.72 3.05
N GLN A 170 10.45 -1.73 2.27
CA GLN A 170 11.33 -0.67 1.77
C GLN A 170 10.58 0.67 1.66
N PRO A 171 10.54 1.48 2.73
CA PRO A 171 10.90 1.18 4.14
C PRO A 171 9.75 0.52 4.92
N ILE A 172 9.95 0.27 6.23
CA ILE A 172 8.88 -0.06 7.17
C ILE A 172 8.00 1.18 7.37
N GLU A 173 6.71 1.07 6.99
CA GLU A 173 5.74 2.18 7.13
C GLU A 173 4.95 2.08 8.44
N TYR A 174 4.53 0.88 8.84
CA TYR A 174 3.77 0.61 10.06
C TYR A 174 4.55 -0.27 11.00
N LEU A 175 4.51 0.03 12.28
CA LEU A 175 5.00 -0.89 13.31
C LEU A 175 3.83 -1.73 13.83
N LEU A 176 3.98 -3.05 13.75
CA LEU A 176 3.00 -3.96 14.29
C LEU A 176 3.07 -3.96 15.82
N SER A 177 1.90 -3.96 16.45
CA SER A 177 1.79 -3.94 17.91
C SER A 177 2.25 -5.28 18.52
N PRO A 178 2.65 -5.33 19.80
CA PRO A 178 2.77 -6.59 20.51
C PRO A 178 1.46 -7.39 20.45
N GLY A 179 1.53 -8.66 20.07
CA GLY A 179 0.39 -9.54 19.88
C GLY A 179 0.61 -10.92 20.49
N ARG A 180 -0.06 -11.94 19.95
CA ARG A 180 0.05 -13.32 20.46
C ARG A 180 1.27 -14.05 19.93
N GLY A 181 1.81 -13.61 18.80
CA GLY A 181 2.92 -14.22 18.08
C GLY A 181 4.22 -13.45 18.21
N VAL A 182 5.15 -13.79 17.32
CA VAL A 182 6.45 -13.12 17.16
C VAL A 182 6.42 -12.31 15.87
N VAL A 183 6.80 -11.03 15.93
CA VAL A 183 6.88 -10.16 14.77
C VAL A 183 8.34 -9.79 14.51
N THR A 184 8.80 -10.03 13.28
CA THR A 184 10.13 -9.68 12.81
C THR A 184 9.99 -8.79 11.57
N GLN A 185 10.14 -7.47 11.72
CA GLN A 185 10.09 -6.53 10.60
C GLN A 185 11.50 -6.19 10.14
N ARG A 186 11.77 -6.36 8.84
CA ARG A 186 13.09 -6.15 8.25
C ARG A 186 13.02 -5.13 7.12
N GLU A 187 13.87 -4.12 7.19
CA GLU A 187 13.92 -2.99 6.25
C GLU A 187 15.08 -3.11 5.26
N ILE A 188 14.83 -2.81 4.00
CA ILE A 188 15.83 -2.63 2.96
C ILE A 188 16.18 -1.14 2.85
N PRO A 189 17.44 -0.73 2.74
CA PRO A 189 18.66 -1.58 2.75
C PRO A 189 19.26 -1.82 4.14
N THR A 190 18.63 -1.32 5.20
CA THR A 190 19.17 -1.26 6.57
C THR A 190 19.47 -2.64 7.15
N HIS A 191 18.56 -3.59 6.97
CA HIS A 191 18.65 -4.93 7.55
C HIS A 191 18.91 -6.02 6.50
N LEU A 192 18.67 -5.71 5.22
CA LEU A 192 18.74 -6.62 4.08
C LEU A 192 19.19 -5.90 2.82
N PRO A 193 19.96 -6.53 1.93
CA PRO A 193 20.38 -5.89 0.68
C PRO A 193 19.26 -5.80 -0.36
N GLY A 194 18.22 -6.65 -0.29
CA GLY A 194 17.13 -6.68 -1.25
C GLY A 194 16.05 -7.70 -0.89
N PHE A 195 14.95 -7.70 -1.63
CA PHE A 195 13.79 -8.59 -1.38
C PHE A 195 14.13 -10.06 -1.59
N ALA A 196 14.77 -10.43 -2.71
CA ALA A 196 15.09 -11.83 -3.01
C ALA A 196 16.01 -12.46 -1.95
N GLN A 197 17.08 -11.74 -1.56
CA GLN A 197 17.99 -12.21 -0.51
C GLN A 197 17.30 -12.27 0.85
N GLY A 198 16.41 -11.32 1.13
CA GLY A 198 15.60 -11.31 2.33
C GLY A 198 14.69 -12.53 2.44
N LEU A 199 14.02 -12.89 1.36
CA LEU A 199 13.15 -14.06 1.25
C LEU A 199 13.94 -15.37 1.41
N GLU A 200 15.11 -15.48 0.80
CA GLU A 200 15.98 -16.65 0.98
C GLU A 200 16.42 -16.79 2.44
N ALA A 201 16.78 -15.68 3.09
CA ALA A 201 17.12 -15.67 4.51
C ALA A 201 15.92 -16.02 5.40
N ALA A 202 14.71 -15.61 5.05
CA ALA A 202 13.48 -15.86 5.78
C ALA A 202 13.20 -17.37 5.96
N ARG A 203 13.54 -18.22 4.96
CA ARG A 203 13.37 -19.67 5.04
C ARG A 203 14.07 -20.30 6.25
N ARG A 204 15.21 -19.72 6.67
CA ARG A 204 15.95 -20.18 7.86
C ARG A 204 15.34 -19.70 9.17
N GLN A 205 14.46 -18.69 9.11
CA GLN A 205 13.80 -18.10 10.28
C GLN A 205 12.43 -18.75 10.57
N ARG A 206 11.96 -19.64 9.67
CA ARG A 206 10.71 -20.43 9.78
C ARG A 206 9.49 -19.56 10.13
N PRO A 207 9.15 -18.52 9.35
CA PRO A 207 7.93 -17.76 9.59
C PRO A 207 6.70 -18.58 9.19
N ASP A 208 5.59 -18.39 9.89
CA ASP A 208 4.28 -18.89 9.47
C ASP A 208 3.70 -17.97 8.39
N VAL A 209 3.92 -16.66 8.56
CA VAL A 209 3.46 -15.61 7.67
C VAL A 209 4.64 -14.79 7.16
N LEU A 210 4.71 -14.60 5.85
CA LEU A 210 5.74 -13.84 5.18
C LEU A 210 5.12 -12.69 4.39
N MET A 211 5.45 -11.45 4.72
CA MET A 211 5.00 -10.27 3.97
C MET A 211 6.14 -9.69 3.14
N ILE A 212 5.82 -9.36 1.90
CA ILE A 212 6.73 -8.77 0.92
C ILE A 212 6.15 -7.43 0.51
N GLY A 213 6.89 -6.37 0.81
CA GLY A 213 6.45 -5.00 0.56
C GLY A 213 6.15 -4.74 -0.91
N GLU A 214 6.93 -5.30 -1.83
CA GLU A 214 6.69 -5.15 -3.27
C GLU A 214 7.35 -6.24 -4.12
N CYS A 215 6.64 -6.71 -5.15
CA CYS A 215 7.10 -7.69 -6.14
C CYS A 215 7.46 -6.94 -7.44
N ARG A 216 8.75 -6.62 -7.63
CA ARG A 216 9.24 -5.84 -8.79
C ARG A 216 10.03 -6.64 -9.80
N ASP A 217 10.55 -7.78 -9.43
CA ASP A 217 11.46 -8.57 -10.24
C ASP A 217 11.17 -10.06 -10.17
N ARG A 218 11.72 -10.77 -11.16
CA ARG A 218 11.54 -12.21 -11.30
C ARG A 218 12.00 -12.98 -10.06
N ALA A 219 13.16 -12.63 -9.50
CA ALA A 219 13.72 -13.36 -8.36
C ALA A 219 12.82 -13.28 -7.11
N THR A 220 12.22 -12.10 -6.87
CA THR A 220 11.24 -11.91 -5.80
C THR A 220 9.98 -12.74 -6.05
N VAL A 221 9.44 -12.74 -7.30
CA VAL A 221 8.26 -13.52 -7.65
C VAL A 221 8.51 -15.02 -7.51
N ASP A 222 9.66 -15.52 -8.02
CA ASP A 222 10.04 -16.93 -7.89
C ASP A 222 10.08 -17.36 -6.41
N THR A 223 10.75 -16.58 -5.58
CA THR A 223 10.91 -16.94 -4.17
C THR A 223 9.59 -16.85 -3.41
N MET A 224 8.72 -15.89 -3.76
CA MET A 224 7.38 -15.74 -3.19
C MET A 224 6.49 -16.94 -3.52
N LEU A 225 6.45 -17.37 -4.79
CA LEU A 225 5.68 -18.54 -5.22
C LEU A 225 6.16 -19.82 -4.55
N LEU A 226 7.49 -20.00 -4.48
CA LEU A 226 8.09 -21.17 -3.81
C LEU A 226 7.85 -21.16 -2.30
N ALA A 227 7.86 -20.00 -1.64
CA ALA A 227 7.54 -19.91 -0.22
C ALA A 227 6.07 -20.30 0.06
N ALA A 228 5.14 -19.84 -0.81
CA ALA A 228 3.74 -20.21 -0.70
C ALA A 228 3.51 -21.72 -0.92
N ASP A 229 4.22 -22.32 -1.87
CA ASP A 229 4.18 -23.77 -2.13
C ASP A 229 4.79 -24.57 -0.98
N ALA A 230 5.87 -24.06 -0.38
CA ALA A 230 6.57 -24.70 0.74
C ALA A 230 5.76 -24.67 2.06
N GLY A 231 4.61 -24.00 2.12
CA GLY A 231 3.74 -24.06 3.29
C GLY A 231 3.56 -22.75 4.04
N HIS A 232 4.16 -21.63 3.60
CA HIS A 232 3.98 -20.33 4.23
C HIS A 232 2.70 -19.64 3.74
N LEU A 233 2.08 -18.81 4.58
CA LEU A 233 1.14 -17.80 4.13
C LEU A 233 1.95 -16.59 3.66
N VAL A 234 1.88 -16.30 2.37
CA VAL A 234 2.63 -15.19 1.75
C VAL A 234 1.68 -14.07 1.38
N ILE A 235 1.99 -12.83 1.80
CA ILE A 235 1.24 -11.63 1.42
C ILE A 235 2.19 -10.71 0.66
N GLY A 236 1.92 -10.50 -0.64
CA GLY A 236 2.74 -9.66 -1.50
C GLY A 236 1.98 -8.48 -2.09
N THR A 237 2.69 -7.41 -2.50
CA THR A 237 2.07 -6.35 -3.30
C THR A 237 2.67 -6.24 -4.68
N LEU A 238 1.85 -5.71 -5.59
CA LEU A 238 2.26 -5.33 -6.93
C LEU A 238 1.42 -4.16 -7.46
N HIS A 239 1.89 -3.56 -8.55
CA HIS A 239 1.14 -2.53 -9.26
C HIS A 239 0.30 -3.18 -10.34
N ALA A 240 -1.00 -3.27 -10.13
CA ALA A 240 -1.98 -3.73 -11.12
C ALA A 240 -3.36 -3.14 -10.78
N ARG A 241 -4.19 -2.94 -11.80
CA ARG A 241 -5.54 -2.35 -11.65
C ARG A 241 -6.61 -3.41 -11.49
N SER A 242 -6.36 -4.62 -11.96
CA SER A 242 -7.31 -5.74 -11.91
C SER A 242 -6.61 -7.06 -11.59
N GLY A 243 -7.36 -8.08 -11.23
CA GLY A 243 -6.84 -9.42 -11.01
C GLY A 243 -6.22 -10.03 -12.28
N GLU A 244 -6.77 -9.70 -13.45
CA GLU A 244 -6.18 -10.08 -14.74
C GLU A 244 -4.80 -9.48 -14.91
N GLU A 245 -4.67 -8.15 -14.77
CA GLU A 245 -3.39 -7.44 -14.88
C GLU A 245 -2.38 -7.92 -13.83
N ALA A 246 -2.83 -8.20 -12.61
CA ALA A 246 -1.99 -8.77 -11.55
C ALA A 246 -1.37 -10.11 -11.96
N CYS A 247 -2.18 -11.01 -12.50
CA CYS A 247 -1.70 -12.30 -13.03
C CYS A 247 -0.78 -12.12 -14.24
N GLN A 248 -1.10 -11.22 -15.17
CA GLN A 248 -0.27 -10.91 -16.33
C GLN A 248 1.09 -10.39 -15.89
N THR A 249 1.12 -9.45 -14.93
CA THR A 249 2.35 -8.88 -14.38
C THR A 249 3.25 -9.94 -13.78
N LEU A 250 2.72 -10.81 -12.91
CA LEU A 250 3.51 -11.90 -12.33
C LEU A 250 4.03 -12.88 -13.37
N LEU A 251 3.25 -13.18 -14.39
CA LEU A 251 3.61 -14.15 -15.41
C LEU A 251 4.47 -13.56 -16.53
N SER A 252 4.56 -12.24 -16.64
CA SER A 252 5.34 -11.56 -17.70
C SER A 252 6.85 -11.82 -17.64
N PHE A 253 7.36 -12.26 -16.50
CA PHE A 253 8.78 -12.60 -16.31
C PHE A 253 9.19 -13.94 -16.93
N TYR A 254 8.22 -14.73 -17.45
CA TYR A 254 8.43 -16.09 -17.91
C TYR A 254 8.00 -16.30 -19.35
N GLY A 255 8.63 -17.25 -20.03
CA GLY A 255 8.33 -17.61 -21.41
C GLY A 255 8.41 -19.13 -21.64
N GLY A 256 7.91 -19.60 -22.81
CA GLY A 256 7.99 -21.00 -23.20
C GLY A 256 7.37 -21.97 -22.18
N ASP A 257 8.03 -23.10 -21.96
CA ASP A 257 7.58 -24.15 -21.05
C ASP A 257 7.57 -23.69 -19.59
N GLU A 258 8.46 -22.78 -19.23
CA GLU A 258 8.52 -22.24 -17.86
C GLU A 258 7.25 -21.44 -17.52
N LEU A 259 6.70 -20.67 -18.46
CA LEU A 259 5.45 -19.95 -18.27
C LEU A 259 4.32 -20.89 -17.89
N GLN A 260 4.22 -22.06 -18.55
CA GLN A 260 3.19 -23.04 -18.22
C GLN A 260 3.37 -23.64 -16.81
N GLN A 261 4.61 -23.90 -16.40
CA GLN A 261 4.91 -24.36 -15.04
C GLN A 261 4.51 -23.30 -13.99
N ARG A 262 4.81 -22.01 -14.26
CA ARG A 262 4.46 -20.90 -13.37
C ARG A 262 2.96 -20.65 -13.29
N ARG A 263 2.22 -20.79 -14.40
CA ARG A 263 0.74 -20.77 -14.38
C ARG A 263 0.17 -21.84 -13.47
N THR A 264 0.69 -23.05 -13.60
CA THR A 264 0.25 -24.19 -12.79
C THR A 264 0.55 -23.96 -11.31
N LEU A 265 1.75 -23.48 -10.99
CA LEU A 265 2.14 -23.17 -9.62
C LEU A 265 1.28 -22.02 -9.05
N LEU A 266 1.11 -20.91 -9.79
CA LEU A 266 0.28 -19.79 -9.35
C LEU A 266 -1.17 -20.26 -9.09
N ALA A 267 -1.74 -21.06 -9.99
CA ALA A 267 -3.08 -21.61 -9.81
C ALA A 267 -3.22 -22.53 -8.57
N ALA A 268 -2.13 -23.15 -8.14
CA ALA A 268 -2.12 -24.03 -6.98
C ALA A 268 -1.97 -23.24 -5.67
N VAL A 269 -1.14 -22.18 -5.65
CA VAL A 269 -0.79 -21.47 -4.42
C VAL A 269 -1.60 -20.20 -4.19
N LEU A 270 -2.20 -19.59 -5.23
CA LEU A 270 -3.00 -18.39 -5.09
C LEU A 270 -4.21 -18.65 -4.18
N ARG A 271 -4.46 -17.76 -3.25
CA ARG A 271 -5.68 -17.72 -2.44
C ARG A 271 -6.64 -16.64 -2.92
N CYS A 272 -6.14 -15.42 -3.00
CA CYS A 272 -6.92 -14.31 -3.56
C CYS A 272 -6.01 -13.19 -4.07
N ILE A 273 -6.62 -12.31 -4.87
CA ILE A 273 -6.06 -11.04 -5.32
C ILE A 273 -7.03 -9.94 -4.89
N ASP A 274 -6.55 -8.95 -4.17
CA ASP A 274 -7.28 -7.76 -3.76
C ASP A 274 -6.72 -6.54 -4.51
N CYS A 275 -7.44 -6.08 -5.54
CA CYS A 275 -7.04 -4.91 -6.33
C CYS A 275 -7.79 -3.68 -5.84
N GLN A 276 -7.05 -2.68 -5.34
CA GLN A 276 -7.56 -1.55 -4.57
C GLN A 276 -7.52 -0.24 -5.33
N VAL A 277 -8.53 0.60 -5.08
CA VAL A 277 -8.54 2.02 -5.39
C VAL A 277 -9.00 2.80 -4.16
N LEU A 278 -8.42 3.99 -3.95
CA LEU A 278 -8.84 4.93 -2.92
C LEU A 278 -9.41 6.19 -3.60
N SER A 279 -10.69 6.43 -3.38
CA SER A 279 -11.42 7.56 -3.95
C SER A 279 -11.77 8.57 -2.85
N PRO A 280 -11.83 9.88 -3.14
CA PRO A 280 -12.37 10.87 -2.20
C PRO A 280 -13.82 10.52 -1.85
N SER A 281 -14.18 10.59 -0.56
CA SER A 281 -15.57 10.48 -0.14
C SER A 281 -16.44 11.59 -0.77
N ALA A 282 -17.74 11.37 -0.83
CA ALA A 282 -18.67 12.34 -1.41
C ALA A 282 -18.54 13.74 -0.77
N ASP A 283 -18.30 13.81 0.55
CA ASP A 283 -18.03 15.04 1.28
C ASP A 283 -16.59 15.56 1.16
N GLY A 284 -15.68 14.79 0.54
CA GLY A 284 -14.27 15.15 0.35
C GLY A 284 -13.40 15.12 1.58
N ARG A 285 -13.88 14.61 2.73
CA ARG A 285 -13.17 14.68 4.00
C ARG A 285 -12.29 13.47 4.29
N ARG A 286 -12.55 12.33 3.64
CA ARG A 286 -11.81 11.07 3.82
C ARG A 286 -11.59 10.36 2.49
N LEU A 287 -10.79 9.32 2.51
CA LEU A 287 -10.67 8.38 1.41
C LEU A 287 -11.58 7.17 1.68
N VAL A 288 -12.18 6.65 0.62
CA VAL A 288 -13.05 5.46 0.63
C VAL A 288 -12.38 4.39 -0.21
N LEU A 289 -12.21 3.21 0.38
CA LEU A 289 -11.66 2.05 -0.30
C LEU A 289 -12.74 1.37 -1.14
N SER A 290 -12.42 1.12 -2.40
CA SER A 290 -13.13 0.16 -3.26
C SER A 290 -12.13 -0.87 -3.78
N CYS A 291 -12.53 -2.11 -3.89
CA CYS A 291 -11.63 -3.16 -4.37
C CYS A 291 -12.34 -4.18 -5.25
N GLU A 292 -11.55 -4.78 -6.12
CA GLU A 292 -11.86 -6.03 -6.78
C GLU A 292 -11.24 -7.17 -5.97
N LEU A 293 -12.04 -8.12 -5.53
CA LEU A 293 -11.55 -9.31 -4.82
C LEU A 293 -11.77 -10.56 -5.67
N VAL A 294 -10.69 -11.11 -6.18
CA VAL A 294 -10.67 -12.39 -6.90
C VAL A 294 -10.27 -13.49 -5.94
N ILE A 295 -11.20 -14.40 -5.63
CA ILE A 295 -10.92 -15.59 -4.81
C ILE A 295 -10.58 -16.75 -5.75
N ASN A 296 -9.55 -17.51 -5.45
CA ASN A 296 -9.09 -18.63 -6.27
C ASN A 296 -10.02 -19.85 -6.12
N THR A 297 -11.15 -19.79 -6.81
CA THR A 297 -12.07 -20.92 -6.96
C THR A 297 -11.53 -21.94 -7.99
N PRO A 298 -12.09 -23.15 -8.07
CA PRO A 298 -11.72 -24.10 -9.12
C PRO A 298 -11.83 -23.53 -10.55
N ALA A 299 -12.80 -22.64 -10.80
CA ALA A 299 -12.98 -21.96 -12.10
C ALA A 299 -11.82 -20.96 -12.35
N VAL A 300 -11.48 -20.14 -11.39
CA VAL A 300 -10.34 -19.20 -11.45
C VAL A 300 -9.04 -19.98 -11.67
N ALA A 301 -8.80 -21.03 -10.88
CA ALA A 301 -7.63 -21.87 -11.03
C ALA A 301 -7.51 -22.53 -12.41
N ALA A 302 -8.65 -22.91 -13.04
CA ALA A 302 -8.67 -23.45 -14.39
C ALA A 302 -8.28 -22.39 -15.43
N VAL A 303 -8.80 -21.16 -15.31
CA VAL A 303 -8.42 -20.00 -16.15
C VAL A 303 -6.92 -19.73 -16.07
N LEU A 304 -6.36 -19.69 -14.85
CA LEU A 304 -4.93 -19.48 -14.62
C LEU A 304 -4.07 -20.56 -15.30
N ARG A 305 -4.40 -21.85 -15.09
CA ARG A 305 -3.66 -22.97 -15.70
C ARG A 305 -3.69 -22.92 -17.23
N GLN A 306 -4.85 -22.56 -17.81
CA GLN A 306 -5.01 -22.45 -19.27
C GLN A 306 -4.38 -21.18 -19.86
N GLY A 307 -4.06 -20.19 -19.04
CA GLY A 307 -3.53 -18.90 -19.47
C GLY A 307 -4.57 -18.01 -20.16
N LYS A 308 -5.86 -18.29 -19.99
CA LYS A 308 -6.95 -17.51 -20.59
C LYS A 308 -7.38 -16.37 -19.68
N LEU A 309 -6.44 -15.52 -19.30
CA LEU A 309 -6.63 -14.49 -18.26
C LEU A 309 -7.77 -13.52 -18.56
N SER A 310 -8.06 -13.25 -19.85
CA SER A 310 -9.23 -12.45 -20.25
C SER A 310 -10.59 -13.05 -19.85
N GLN A 311 -10.62 -14.31 -19.43
CA GLN A 311 -11.82 -14.98 -18.92
C GLN A 311 -11.93 -14.91 -17.38
N LEU A 312 -10.99 -14.26 -16.70
CA LEU A 312 -10.93 -14.23 -15.24
C LEU A 312 -12.17 -13.55 -14.64
N GLU A 313 -12.60 -12.42 -15.19
CA GLU A 313 -13.80 -11.71 -14.78
C GLU A 313 -15.04 -12.59 -14.86
N ASN A 314 -15.20 -13.33 -15.97
CA ASN A 314 -16.29 -14.28 -16.13
C ASN A 314 -16.21 -15.45 -15.13
N ALA A 315 -15.01 -15.94 -14.83
CA ALA A 315 -14.81 -16.99 -13.84
C ALA A 315 -15.19 -16.53 -12.43
N VAL A 316 -14.93 -15.27 -12.11
CA VAL A 316 -15.33 -14.62 -10.85
C VAL A 316 -16.86 -14.52 -10.76
N THR A 317 -17.55 -14.11 -11.82
CA THR A 317 -19.00 -13.88 -11.81
C THR A 317 -19.83 -15.17 -11.91
N THR A 318 -19.39 -16.15 -12.71
CA THR A 318 -20.16 -17.38 -12.96
C THR A 318 -20.02 -18.44 -11.87
N ALA A 319 -18.99 -18.38 -11.05
CA ALA A 319 -18.77 -19.37 -9.98
C ALA A 319 -19.63 -19.17 -8.73
N GLY A 320 -20.64 -18.30 -8.77
CA GLY A 320 -21.47 -17.99 -7.60
C GLY A 320 -20.70 -17.27 -6.49
N THR A 321 -19.60 -16.64 -6.82
CA THR A 321 -18.59 -16.09 -5.92
C THR A 321 -19.07 -14.90 -5.08
N TRP A 322 -20.23 -14.31 -5.42
CA TRP A 322 -20.90 -13.38 -4.52
C TRP A 322 -21.23 -14.00 -3.16
N GLN A 323 -21.56 -15.30 -3.14
CA GLN A 323 -21.76 -16.05 -1.90
C GLN A 323 -20.44 -16.28 -1.15
N ASP A 324 -19.34 -16.43 -1.89
CA ASP A 324 -17.98 -16.57 -1.36
C ASP A 324 -17.32 -15.20 -1.09
N GLY A 325 -17.99 -14.09 -1.44
CA GLY A 325 -17.54 -12.73 -1.17
C GLY A 325 -16.56 -12.16 -2.17
N ALA A 326 -16.34 -12.81 -3.33
CA ALA A 326 -15.61 -12.19 -4.43
C ALA A 326 -16.42 -11.03 -5.03
N VAL A 327 -15.76 -9.97 -5.47
CA VAL A 327 -16.39 -8.76 -5.97
C VAL A 327 -15.59 -8.17 -7.13
N LEU A 328 -16.26 -7.67 -8.16
CA LEU A 328 -15.64 -6.90 -9.22
C LEU A 328 -15.60 -5.40 -8.83
N LEU A 329 -14.58 -4.69 -9.29
CA LEU A 329 -14.38 -3.29 -8.95
C LEU A 329 -15.60 -2.42 -9.26
N ASN A 330 -16.22 -2.59 -10.44
CA ASN A 330 -17.40 -1.82 -10.81
C ASN A 330 -18.61 -2.04 -9.89
N ALA A 331 -18.77 -3.25 -9.38
CA ALA A 331 -19.83 -3.55 -8.42
C ALA A 331 -19.56 -2.86 -7.07
N ALA A 332 -18.31 -2.89 -6.60
CA ALA A 332 -17.91 -2.18 -5.39
C ALA A 332 -18.11 -0.66 -5.53
N LEU A 333 -17.67 -0.08 -6.65
CA LEU A 333 -17.84 1.36 -6.93
C LEU A 333 -19.33 1.74 -7.02
N ALA A 334 -20.14 0.96 -7.75
CA ALA A 334 -21.58 1.21 -7.87
C ALA A 334 -22.30 1.19 -6.52
N GLU A 335 -21.94 0.24 -5.66
CA GLU A 335 -22.51 0.16 -4.30
C GLU A 335 -22.15 1.40 -3.45
N ARG A 336 -20.90 1.88 -3.54
CA ARG A 336 -20.45 3.09 -2.86
C ARG A 336 -21.18 4.35 -3.35
N VAL A 337 -21.41 4.45 -4.66
CA VAL A 337 -22.19 5.57 -5.25
C VAL A 337 -23.65 5.48 -4.81
N LYS A 338 -24.30 4.31 -4.86
CA LYS A 338 -25.70 4.10 -4.41
C LYS A 338 -25.90 4.41 -2.92
N ARG A 339 -24.83 4.33 -2.11
CA ARG A 339 -24.84 4.68 -0.67
C ARG A 339 -24.42 6.11 -0.37
N ASP A 340 -24.25 6.96 -1.38
CA ASP A 340 -23.74 8.34 -1.25
C ASP A 340 -22.37 8.43 -0.56
N GLU A 341 -21.57 7.36 -0.60
CA GLU A 341 -20.21 7.36 -0.06
C GLU A 341 -19.20 7.92 -1.06
N LEU A 342 -19.45 7.77 -2.36
CA LEU A 342 -18.65 8.29 -3.46
C LEU A 342 -19.50 9.15 -4.41
N ARG A 343 -18.87 10.14 -5.05
CA ARG A 343 -19.48 10.81 -6.19
C ARG A 343 -19.35 9.96 -7.44
N TYR A 344 -20.33 10.06 -8.34
CA TYR A 344 -20.31 9.36 -9.62
C TYR A 344 -19.05 9.66 -10.44
N GLU A 345 -18.64 10.92 -10.50
CA GLU A 345 -17.47 11.37 -11.27
C GLU A 345 -16.16 10.76 -10.73
N ASP A 346 -16.05 10.60 -9.40
CA ASP A 346 -14.90 9.97 -8.78
C ASP A 346 -14.88 8.46 -9.08
N ALA A 347 -16.03 7.78 -9.00
CA ALA A 347 -16.15 6.37 -9.38
C ALA A 347 -15.86 6.15 -10.88
N LEU A 348 -16.30 7.08 -11.76
CA LEU A 348 -16.05 7.01 -13.19
C LEU A 348 -14.55 7.18 -13.53
N ARG A 349 -13.83 7.99 -12.77
CA ARG A 349 -12.36 8.14 -12.93
C ARG A 349 -11.60 6.87 -12.52
N ASP A 350 -12.10 6.17 -11.51
CA ASP A 350 -11.38 5.06 -10.86
C ASP A 350 -11.73 3.69 -11.48
N THR A 351 -12.79 3.61 -12.29
CA THR A 351 -13.13 2.39 -13.04
C THR A 351 -12.25 2.22 -14.28
N TYR A 352 -11.99 0.96 -14.64
CA TYR A 352 -11.38 0.60 -15.93
C TYR A 352 -12.43 0.17 -16.99
N HIS A 353 -13.73 0.05 -16.61
CA HIS A 353 -14.86 -0.27 -17.49
C HIS A 353 -16.03 0.69 -17.29
N PRO A 354 -15.94 1.95 -17.82
CA PRO A 354 -16.95 3.00 -17.59
C PRO A 354 -18.38 2.59 -17.95
N GLU A 355 -18.57 1.94 -19.11
CA GLU A 355 -19.88 1.49 -19.56
C GLU A 355 -20.48 0.41 -18.64
N GLY A 356 -19.63 -0.45 -18.06
CA GLY A 356 -20.05 -1.45 -17.10
C GLY A 356 -20.54 -0.83 -15.80
N LEU A 357 -19.86 0.21 -15.33
CA LEU A 357 -20.28 0.96 -14.14
C LEU A 357 -21.61 1.68 -14.38
N GLN A 358 -21.79 2.34 -15.55
CA GLN A 358 -23.03 3.02 -15.91
C GLN A 358 -24.23 2.06 -15.92
N ARG A 359 -24.07 0.87 -16.49
CA ARG A 359 -25.12 -0.17 -16.49
C ARG A 359 -25.52 -0.61 -15.08
N LEU A 360 -24.55 -0.78 -14.18
CA LEU A 360 -24.79 -1.18 -12.79
C LEU A 360 -25.46 -0.06 -11.95
N LEU A 361 -25.28 1.19 -12.34
CA LEU A 361 -25.95 2.32 -11.67
C LEU A 361 -27.35 2.58 -12.22
N ALA A 362 -27.65 2.17 -13.47
CA ALA A 362 -28.96 2.29 -14.09
C ALA A 362 -29.93 1.15 -13.70
N SER A 363 -29.39 0.05 -13.18
CA SER A 363 -30.16 -1.09 -12.63
C SER A 363 -30.48 -0.91 -11.15
#